data_29b03827fc339736882b76fd540898bb
#
_entry.id   29b03827fc339736882b76fd540898bb
#
_cell.length_a   1.000
_cell.length_b   1.000
_cell.length_c   1.000
_cell.angle_alpha   90.00
_cell.angle_beta   90.00
_cell.angle_gamma   90.00
#
_symmetry.space_group_name_H-M   'P 1'
#
loop_
_entity.id
_entity.type
_entity.pdbx_description
1 polymer ?
#
loop_
_entity_poly.entity_id
_entity_poly.type
_entity_poly.pdbx_seq_one_letter_code
_entity_poly.pdbx_strand_id
1 'polypeptide(L)'
;MNHQINRLIHFGLQHHLISEDDEIYAVNLLLDLFHLDHFTKEEINEKLEVATDILEEMLDYACQEGLIENNITERDLFDTRIMDCLMPRPSEVIQTFKEYYKEDSKKATKYFYDLSIASNYIRKTRTDKNIRFKQFYKYGDIEITINLSKPEKDPKEIMKAKTIKASGYPKCLLCKENVGFAGNFNHPARQNHRIIPLTLNGHRYYMQYSPYVYYNEHCIIFNENHQPMVINENTFRSLFSFVKQFPHYMLGSNADLPIVG
;
A
#
# COMPACT_ATOMS: atom_id res chain seq x y z
N MET A 1 -7.75 24.02 -5.31
CA MET A 1 -6.69 23.04 -5.66
C MET A 1 -5.28 23.49 -5.25
N ASN A 2 -4.86 24.73 -5.52
CA ASN A 2 -3.50 25.18 -5.17
C ASN A 2 -3.11 24.92 -3.69
N HIS A 3 -4.01 25.24 -2.77
CA HIS A 3 -3.80 25.00 -1.34
C HIS A 3 -3.61 23.50 -1.01
N GLN A 4 -4.40 22.61 -1.60
CA GLN A 4 -4.31 21.16 -1.38
C GLN A 4 -2.99 20.60 -1.90
N ILE A 5 -2.50 21.10 -3.05
CA ILE A 5 -1.16 20.71 -3.56
C ILE A 5 -0.07 21.14 -2.56
N ASN A 6 -0.10 22.38 -2.06
CA ASN A 6 0.84 22.83 -1.05
C ASN A 6 0.80 21.97 0.23
N ARG A 7 -0.40 21.64 0.72
CA ARG A 7 -0.57 20.75 1.88
C ARG A 7 -0.01 19.35 1.62
N LEU A 8 -0.27 18.79 0.44
CA LEU A 8 0.20 17.44 0.09
C LEU A 8 1.73 17.41 -0.08
N ILE A 9 2.34 18.42 -0.68
CA ILE A 9 3.80 18.56 -0.77
C ILE A 9 4.41 18.69 0.63
N HIS A 10 3.83 19.55 1.50
CA HIS A 10 4.28 19.67 2.88
C HIS A 10 4.20 18.33 3.63
N PHE A 11 3.11 17.59 3.46
CA PHE A 11 2.95 16.23 3.99
C PHE A 11 4.05 15.29 3.47
N GLY A 12 4.33 15.31 2.16
CA GLY A 12 5.37 14.48 1.55
C GLY A 12 6.76 14.74 2.13
N LEU A 13 7.11 16.01 2.35
CA LEU A 13 8.36 16.41 2.99
C LEU A 13 8.40 15.99 4.47
N GLN A 14 7.32 16.22 5.23
CA GLN A 14 7.21 15.86 6.64
C GLN A 14 7.36 14.36 6.88
N HIS A 15 6.86 13.53 5.98
CA HIS A 15 6.91 12.07 6.07
C HIS A 15 8.04 11.43 5.25
N HIS A 16 8.96 12.24 4.74
CA HIS A 16 10.11 11.76 3.95
C HIS A 16 9.73 10.89 2.75
N LEU A 17 8.58 11.18 2.12
CA LEU A 17 8.20 10.59 0.84
C LEU A 17 9.02 11.21 -0.30
N ILE A 18 9.28 12.51 -0.20
CA ILE A 18 10.12 13.29 -1.11
C ILE A 18 11.13 14.10 -0.31
N SER A 19 12.21 14.49 -0.95
CA SER A 19 13.19 15.46 -0.45
C SER A 19 12.84 16.88 -0.91
N GLU A 20 13.53 17.90 -0.37
CA GLU A 20 13.40 19.28 -0.84
C GLU A 20 13.78 19.42 -2.33
N ASP A 21 14.73 18.63 -2.80
CA ASP A 21 15.16 18.61 -4.20
C ASP A 21 14.08 18.08 -5.15
N ASP A 22 13.15 17.26 -4.65
CA ASP A 22 12.06 16.66 -5.41
C ASP A 22 10.78 17.52 -5.43
N GLU A 23 10.71 18.58 -4.61
CA GLU A 23 9.50 19.39 -4.43
C GLU A 23 8.92 19.89 -5.76
N ILE A 24 9.76 20.53 -6.58
CA ILE A 24 9.34 21.10 -7.86
C ILE A 24 8.85 19.99 -8.82
N TYR A 25 9.57 18.88 -8.84
CA TYR A 25 9.20 17.73 -9.67
C TYR A 25 7.84 17.16 -9.27
N ALA A 26 7.59 16.96 -7.99
CA ALA A 26 6.32 16.46 -7.47
C ALA A 26 5.16 17.45 -7.75
N VAL A 27 5.39 18.76 -7.58
CA VAL A 27 4.41 19.81 -7.95
C VAL A 27 4.04 19.69 -9.42
N ASN A 28 5.02 19.61 -10.31
CA ASN A 28 4.77 19.53 -11.76
C ASN A 28 3.99 18.27 -12.16
N LEU A 29 4.26 17.12 -11.51
CA LEU A 29 3.47 15.90 -11.72
C LEU A 29 2.01 16.08 -11.27
N LEU A 30 1.78 16.75 -10.14
CA LEU A 30 0.44 17.03 -9.65
C LEU A 30 -0.29 18.03 -10.58
N LEU A 31 0.39 19.06 -11.08
CA LEU A 31 -0.20 20.00 -12.04
C LEU A 31 -0.63 19.30 -13.32
N ASP A 32 0.22 18.42 -13.87
CA ASP A 32 -0.11 17.61 -15.06
C ASP A 32 -1.32 16.69 -14.77
N LEU A 33 -1.32 16.00 -13.63
CA LEU A 33 -2.39 15.08 -13.23
C LEU A 33 -3.77 15.75 -13.13
N PHE A 34 -3.80 17.00 -12.67
CA PHE A 34 -5.04 17.79 -12.48
C PHE A 34 -5.30 18.79 -13.61
N HIS A 35 -4.48 18.77 -14.68
CA HIS A 35 -4.57 19.69 -15.81
C HIS A 35 -4.55 21.17 -15.41
N LEU A 36 -3.69 21.50 -14.44
CA LEU A 36 -3.49 22.86 -13.95
C LEU A 36 -2.30 23.52 -14.65
N ASP A 37 -2.41 24.82 -14.92
CA ASP A 37 -1.42 25.59 -15.66
C ASP A 37 -0.57 26.54 -14.81
N HIS A 38 -0.86 26.62 -13.50
CA HIS A 38 -0.10 27.47 -12.59
C HIS A 38 -0.09 26.91 -11.16
N PHE A 39 0.94 27.32 -10.41
CA PHE A 39 1.13 27.00 -8.98
C PHE A 39 1.67 28.22 -8.25
N THR A 40 1.18 28.45 -7.06
CA THR A 40 1.72 29.46 -6.14
C THR A 40 2.10 28.75 -4.84
N LYS A 41 3.37 28.88 -4.44
CA LYS A 41 3.84 28.30 -3.19
C LYS A 41 3.21 29.02 -2.00
N GLU A 42 2.65 28.23 -1.07
CA GLU A 42 2.06 28.69 0.17
C GLU A 42 2.84 28.11 1.35
N GLU A 43 2.95 28.87 2.42
CA GLU A 43 3.51 28.37 3.67
C GLU A 43 2.44 27.56 4.41
N ILE A 44 2.74 26.28 4.66
CA ILE A 44 1.87 25.35 5.38
C ILE A 44 2.48 25.03 6.74
N ASN A 45 1.73 25.30 7.80
CA ASN A 45 2.15 25.10 9.19
C ASN A 45 1.32 24.03 9.89
N GLU A 46 0.91 22.99 9.13
CA GLU A 46 0.13 21.87 9.65
C GLU A 46 1.04 20.70 10.01
N LYS A 47 0.71 20.01 11.09
CA LYS A 47 1.27 18.69 11.39
C LYS A 47 0.25 17.63 11.01
N LEU A 48 0.48 17.00 9.88
CA LEU A 48 -0.43 16.01 9.30
C LEU A 48 0.10 14.59 9.57
N GLU A 49 -0.72 13.73 10.13
CA GLU A 49 -0.36 12.31 10.37
C GLU A 49 -0.72 11.41 9.20
N VAL A 50 -1.76 11.75 8.45
CA VAL A 50 -2.23 11.01 7.27
C VAL A 50 -2.69 11.99 6.19
N ALA A 51 -2.57 11.61 4.93
CA ALA A 51 -2.96 12.44 3.80
C ALA A 51 -4.47 12.39 3.47
N THR A 52 -5.26 11.60 4.21
CA THR A 52 -6.64 11.25 3.82
C THR A 52 -7.51 12.46 3.54
N ASP A 53 -7.52 13.47 4.43
CA ASP A 53 -8.41 14.63 4.27
C ASP A 53 -8.02 15.46 3.04
N ILE A 54 -6.71 15.63 2.80
CA ILE A 54 -6.21 16.31 1.60
C ILE A 54 -6.62 15.55 0.35
N LEU A 55 -6.45 14.24 0.35
CA LEU A 55 -6.77 13.38 -0.79
C LEU A 55 -8.27 13.39 -1.09
N GLU A 56 -9.15 13.36 -0.08
CA GLU A 56 -10.60 13.45 -0.30
C GLU A 56 -11.00 14.78 -0.94
N GLU A 57 -10.45 15.91 -0.47
CA GLU A 57 -10.66 17.23 -1.09
C GLU A 57 -10.16 17.28 -2.54
N MET A 58 -9.00 16.66 -2.83
CA MET A 58 -8.45 16.58 -4.19
C MET A 58 -9.29 15.67 -5.09
N LEU A 59 -9.82 14.56 -4.57
CA LEU A 59 -10.72 13.66 -5.29
C LEU A 59 -12.07 14.32 -5.59
N ASP A 60 -12.61 15.09 -4.65
CA ASP A 60 -13.86 15.86 -4.87
C ASP A 60 -13.67 16.87 -5.99
N TYR A 61 -12.54 17.58 -6.02
CA TYR A 61 -12.20 18.46 -7.13
C TYR A 61 -12.09 17.70 -8.45
N ALA A 62 -11.41 16.54 -8.48
CA ALA A 62 -11.29 15.73 -9.69
C ALA A 62 -12.66 15.27 -10.23
N CYS A 63 -13.60 14.94 -9.34
CA CYS A 63 -14.98 14.62 -9.71
C CYS A 63 -15.71 15.85 -10.27
N GLN A 64 -15.56 17.02 -9.66
CA GLN A 64 -16.20 18.27 -10.11
C GLN A 64 -15.72 18.73 -11.48
N GLU A 65 -14.41 18.59 -11.75
CA GLU A 65 -13.82 18.91 -13.04
C GLU A 65 -14.02 17.79 -14.11
N GLY A 66 -14.68 16.70 -13.74
CA GLY A 66 -14.96 15.58 -14.66
C GLY A 66 -13.72 14.77 -15.04
N LEU A 67 -12.63 14.82 -14.25
CA LEU A 67 -11.43 14.01 -14.46
C LEU A 67 -11.67 12.54 -14.14
N ILE A 68 -12.57 12.27 -13.19
CA ILE A 68 -13.01 10.94 -12.78
C ILE A 68 -14.51 10.90 -12.50
N GLU A 69 -15.13 9.71 -12.60
CA GLU A 69 -16.49 9.49 -12.10
C GLU A 69 -16.50 9.41 -10.57
N ASN A 70 -17.56 9.92 -9.93
CA ASN A 70 -17.68 9.84 -8.46
C ASN A 70 -18.16 8.44 -8.04
N ASN A 71 -17.28 7.46 -8.14
CA ASN A 71 -17.46 6.09 -7.64
C ASN A 71 -16.22 5.61 -6.90
N ILE A 72 -16.37 4.59 -6.06
CA ILE A 72 -15.30 4.11 -5.18
C ILE A 72 -14.08 3.64 -5.98
N THR A 73 -14.30 2.94 -7.09
CA THR A 73 -13.20 2.38 -7.88
C THR A 73 -12.35 3.47 -8.52
N GLU A 74 -12.95 4.47 -9.16
CA GLU A 74 -12.21 5.55 -9.82
C GLU A 74 -11.53 6.47 -8.80
N ARG A 75 -12.20 6.78 -7.68
CA ARG A 75 -11.57 7.51 -6.58
C ARG A 75 -10.36 6.77 -6.04
N ASP A 76 -10.45 5.45 -5.81
CA ASP A 76 -9.33 4.65 -5.31
C ASP A 76 -8.17 4.54 -6.32
N LEU A 77 -8.46 4.47 -7.62
CA LEU A 77 -7.45 4.50 -8.68
C LEU A 77 -6.74 5.86 -8.73
N PHE A 78 -7.50 6.95 -8.66
CA PHE A 78 -6.97 8.31 -8.79
C PHE A 78 -6.18 8.75 -7.55
N ASP A 79 -6.67 8.42 -6.34
CA ASP A 79 -5.94 8.57 -5.07
C ASP A 79 -4.52 7.97 -5.17
N THR A 80 -4.44 6.76 -5.71
CA THR A 80 -3.15 6.08 -5.87
C THR A 80 -2.23 6.80 -6.87
N ARG A 81 -2.78 7.41 -7.92
CA ARG A 81 -2.03 8.24 -8.87
C ARG A 81 -1.55 9.54 -8.23
N ILE A 82 -2.37 10.18 -7.40
CA ILE A 82 -1.97 11.38 -6.65
C ILE A 82 -0.76 11.05 -5.77
N MET A 83 -0.85 9.97 -4.99
CA MET A 83 0.23 9.58 -4.10
C MET A 83 1.50 9.14 -4.86
N ASP A 84 1.37 8.57 -6.07
CA ASP A 84 2.53 8.20 -6.90
C ASP A 84 3.43 9.39 -7.24
N CYS A 85 2.86 10.60 -7.32
CA CYS A 85 3.62 11.83 -7.56
C CYS A 85 4.65 12.12 -6.45
N LEU A 86 4.44 11.55 -5.26
CA LEU A 86 5.32 11.74 -4.10
C LEU A 86 6.11 10.47 -3.73
N MET A 87 5.95 9.39 -4.48
CA MET A 87 6.56 8.12 -4.09
C MET A 87 8.05 8.04 -4.42
N PRO A 88 8.91 7.69 -3.45
CA PRO A 88 10.31 7.37 -3.75
C PRO A 88 10.38 6.15 -4.69
N ARG A 89 11.45 6.11 -5.50
CA ARG A 89 11.66 4.98 -6.43
C ARG A 89 11.85 3.66 -5.66
N PRO A 90 11.43 2.50 -6.23
CA PRO A 90 11.64 1.20 -5.58
C PRO A 90 13.07 0.93 -5.16
N SER A 91 14.06 1.36 -5.98
CA SER A 91 15.48 1.20 -5.69
C SER A 91 15.93 1.98 -4.44
N GLU A 92 15.41 3.18 -4.26
CA GLU A 92 15.67 4.05 -3.11
C GLU A 92 15.07 3.44 -1.83
N VAL A 93 13.80 3.02 -1.87
CA VAL A 93 13.16 2.35 -0.73
C VAL A 93 13.92 1.08 -0.31
N ILE A 94 14.34 0.27 -1.29
CA ILE A 94 15.13 -0.94 -1.03
C ILE A 94 16.49 -0.60 -0.42
N GLN A 95 17.14 0.46 -0.90
CA GLN A 95 18.44 0.89 -0.38
C GLN A 95 18.31 1.36 1.07
N THR A 96 17.36 2.25 1.35
CA THR A 96 17.08 2.77 2.70
C THR A 96 16.70 1.65 3.67
N PHE A 97 15.86 0.71 3.23
CA PHE A 97 15.53 -0.47 4.04
C PHE A 97 16.77 -1.29 4.40
N LYS A 98 17.68 -1.52 3.44
CA LYS A 98 18.93 -2.28 3.67
C LYS A 98 19.88 -1.55 4.63
N GLU A 99 19.93 -0.24 4.59
CA GLU A 99 20.74 0.57 5.49
C GLU A 99 20.23 0.45 6.93
N TYR A 100 18.94 0.64 7.14
CA TYR A 100 18.32 0.44 8.44
C TYR A 100 18.43 -1.01 8.93
N TYR A 101 18.34 -1.99 8.03
CA TYR A 101 18.47 -3.41 8.39
C TYR A 101 19.87 -3.76 8.92
N LYS A 102 20.93 -3.08 8.45
CA LYS A 102 22.28 -3.25 9.00
C LYS A 102 22.40 -2.80 10.45
N GLU A 103 21.59 -1.83 10.85
CA GLU A 103 21.56 -1.31 12.22
C GLU A 103 20.65 -2.16 13.10
N ASP A 104 19.39 -2.31 12.70
CA ASP A 104 18.35 -3.08 13.40
C ASP A 104 17.24 -3.49 12.43
N SER A 105 16.87 -4.75 12.43
CA SER A 105 15.75 -5.27 11.62
C SER A 105 14.40 -4.61 11.96
N LYS A 106 14.19 -4.21 13.23
CA LYS A 106 12.99 -3.47 13.66
C LYS A 106 12.94 -2.07 13.05
N LYS A 107 14.08 -1.39 12.97
CA LYS A 107 14.19 -0.08 12.35
C LYS A 107 13.83 -0.13 10.87
N ALA A 108 14.31 -1.17 10.18
CA ALA A 108 14.01 -1.38 8.76
C ALA A 108 12.51 -1.65 8.52
N THR A 109 11.91 -2.54 9.29
CA THR A 109 10.48 -2.86 9.15
C THR A 109 9.61 -1.67 9.54
N LYS A 110 9.97 -0.92 10.57
CA LYS A 110 9.27 0.31 10.95
C LYS A 110 9.30 1.36 9.83
N TYR A 111 10.47 1.64 9.25
CA TYR A 111 10.58 2.53 8.10
C TYR A 111 9.63 2.13 6.98
N PHE A 112 9.63 0.86 6.62
CA PHE A 112 8.81 0.36 5.51
C PHE A 112 7.31 0.37 5.85
N TYR A 113 6.95 0.17 7.12
CA TYR A 113 5.57 0.30 7.59
C TYR A 113 5.10 1.75 7.57
N ASP A 114 5.91 2.67 8.10
CA ASP A 114 5.62 4.10 8.10
C ASP A 114 5.45 4.64 6.66
N LEU A 115 6.33 4.22 5.73
CA LEU A 115 6.18 4.49 4.31
C LEU A 115 4.85 3.98 3.75
N SER A 116 4.44 2.76 4.12
CA SER A 116 3.20 2.16 3.63
C SER A 116 1.94 2.87 4.16
N ILE A 117 2.02 3.52 5.33
CA ILE A 117 0.96 4.38 5.86
C ILE A 117 1.01 5.76 5.18
N ALA A 118 2.18 6.40 5.15
CA ALA A 118 2.32 7.74 4.58
C ALA A 118 1.96 7.78 3.10
N SER A 119 2.25 6.73 2.34
CA SER A 119 1.85 6.59 0.94
C SER A 119 0.34 6.33 0.72
N ASN A 120 -0.45 6.28 1.78
CA ASN A 120 -1.87 5.88 1.75
C ASN A 120 -2.12 4.48 1.13
N TYR A 121 -1.07 3.65 1.03
CA TYR A 121 -1.22 2.24 0.64
C TYR A 121 -1.97 1.46 1.71
N ILE A 122 -1.60 1.65 2.98
CA ILE A 122 -2.42 1.27 4.13
C ILE A 122 -3.30 2.47 4.47
N ARG A 123 -4.57 2.41 4.11
CA ARG A 123 -5.54 3.48 4.37
C ARG A 123 -5.93 3.46 5.84
N LYS A 124 -5.12 4.13 6.67
CA LYS A 124 -5.25 4.09 8.12
C LYS A 124 -6.65 4.47 8.61
N THR A 125 -7.25 5.50 8.06
CA THR A 125 -8.61 5.93 8.38
C THR A 125 -9.68 4.88 8.07
N ARG A 126 -9.44 3.97 7.10
CA ARG A 126 -10.31 2.82 6.84
C ARG A 126 -9.99 1.66 7.80
N THR A 127 -8.71 1.37 8.05
CA THR A 127 -8.31 0.26 8.93
C THR A 127 -8.64 0.51 10.40
N ASP A 128 -8.66 1.77 10.84
CA ASP A 128 -9.02 2.15 12.20
C ASP A 128 -10.52 1.92 12.50
N LYS A 129 -11.36 1.76 11.47
CA LYS A 129 -12.76 1.35 11.61
C LYS A 129 -12.95 -0.14 11.90
N ASN A 130 -11.89 -0.96 11.73
CA ASN A 130 -11.96 -2.39 11.99
C ASN A 130 -12.25 -2.66 13.46
N ILE A 131 -13.22 -3.54 13.72
CA ILE A 131 -13.60 -3.93 15.08
C ILE A 131 -12.79 -5.16 15.47
N ARG A 132 -12.15 -5.12 16.64
CA ARG A 132 -11.38 -6.24 17.18
C ARG A 132 -11.86 -6.56 18.58
N PHE A 133 -12.08 -7.83 18.87
CA PHE A 133 -12.42 -8.32 20.20
C PHE A 133 -11.91 -9.73 20.39
N LYS A 134 -11.76 -10.14 21.65
CA LYS A 134 -11.37 -11.49 22.04
C LYS A 134 -12.57 -12.24 22.59
N GLN A 135 -12.74 -13.47 22.16
CA GLN A 135 -13.67 -14.42 22.76
C GLN A 135 -12.87 -15.45 23.55
N PHE A 136 -13.20 -15.56 24.81
CA PHE A 136 -12.52 -16.47 25.73
C PHE A 136 -13.15 -17.85 25.67
N TYR A 137 -12.34 -18.88 25.47
CA TYR A 137 -12.75 -20.28 25.47
C TYR A 137 -11.90 -21.12 26.45
N LYS A 138 -12.42 -22.29 26.78
CA LYS A 138 -11.73 -23.24 27.67
C LYS A 138 -10.31 -23.61 27.20
N TYR A 139 -10.07 -23.61 25.88
CA TYR A 139 -8.82 -24.07 25.28
C TYR A 139 -7.93 -22.94 24.76
N GLY A 140 -8.28 -21.70 25.02
CA GLY A 140 -7.54 -20.51 24.61
C GLY A 140 -8.43 -19.40 24.08
N ASP A 141 -7.86 -18.22 23.94
CA ASP A 141 -8.57 -17.05 23.44
C ASP A 141 -8.58 -17.05 21.92
N ILE A 142 -9.72 -16.72 21.34
CA ILE A 142 -9.87 -16.49 19.90
C ILE A 142 -9.97 -14.99 19.65
N GLU A 143 -9.08 -14.46 18.83
CA GLU A 143 -9.13 -13.08 18.37
C GLU A 143 -10.01 -12.98 17.12
N ILE A 144 -11.02 -12.11 17.19
CA ILE A 144 -11.99 -11.91 16.12
C ILE A 144 -11.83 -10.50 15.60
N THR A 145 -11.67 -10.37 14.27
CA THR A 145 -11.61 -9.07 13.59
C THR A 145 -12.74 -8.96 12.58
N ILE A 146 -13.55 -7.90 12.69
CA ILE A 146 -14.51 -7.51 11.66
C ILE A 146 -13.81 -6.46 10.79
N ASN A 147 -13.49 -6.83 9.55
CA ASN A 147 -12.75 -5.98 8.64
C ASN A 147 -13.70 -5.04 7.88
N LEU A 148 -13.87 -3.82 8.40
CA LEU A 148 -14.66 -2.75 7.78
C LEU A 148 -13.85 -1.90 6.78
N SER A 149 -12.56 -2.15 6.66
CA SER A 149 -11.66 -1.41 5.77
C SER A 149 -11.81 -1.78 4.29
N LYS A 150 -12.45 -2.93 4.01
CA LYS A 150 -12.73 -3.36 2.63
C LYS A 150 -14.03 -2.72 2.17
N PRO A 151 -14.01 -1.75 1.23
CA PRO A 151 -15.23 -1.13 0.74
C PRO A 151 -16.08 -2.14 -0.01
N GLU A 152 -17.40 -2.09 0.23
CA GLU A 152 -18.36 -2.83 -0.59
C GLU A 152 -18.49 -2.16 -1.97
N LYS A 153 -18.33 -2.92 -3.02
CA LYS A 153 -18.52 -2.42 -4.39
C LYS A 153 -20.00 -2.29 -4.72
N ASP A 154 -20.36 -1.19 -5.39
CA ASP A 154 -21.70 -1.04 -5.96
C ASP A 154 -21.99 -2.19 -6.95
N PRO A 155 -23.20 -2.77 -6.95
CA PRO A 155 -23.62 -3.77 -7.94
C PRO A 155 -23.36 -3.36 -9.40
N LYS A 156 -23.48 -2.06 -9.72
CA LYS A 156 -23.15 -1.53 -11.06
C LYS A 156 -21.66 -1.65 -11.38
N GLU A 157 -20.79 -1.37 -10.41
CA GLU A 157 -19.34 -1.53 -10.58
C GLU A 157 -18.96 -3.00 -10.76
N ILE A 158 -19.62 -3.91 -10.03
CA ILE A 158 -19.43 -5.36 -10.18
C ILE A 158 -19.84 -5.79 -11.59
N MET A 159 -20.95 -5.28 -12.13
CA MET A 159 -21.37 -5.57 -13.50
C MET A 159 -20.39 -5.02 -14.53
N LYS A 160 -19.94 -3.75 -14.39
CA LYS A 160 -18.92 -3.13 -15.25
C LYS A 160 -17.63 -3.95 -15.23
N ALA A 161 -17.19 -4.39 -14.05
CA ALA A 161 -16.01 -5.25 -13.90
C ALA A 161 -16.11 -6.58 -14.66
N LYS A 162 -17.29 -7.21 -14.70
CA LYS A 162 -17.51 -8.47 -15.42
C LYS A 162 -17.44 -8.32 -16.95
N THR A 163 -17.68 -7.13 -17.49
CA THR A 163 -17.62 -6.87 -18.94
C THR A 163 -16.20 -6.58 -19.42
N ILE A 164 -15.28 -6.27 -18.52
CA ILE A 164 -13.88 -5.95 -18.85
C ILE A 164 -13.09 -7.26 -18.92
N LYS A 165 -12.39 -7.47 -20.03
CA LYS A 165 -11.51 -8.63 -20.19
C LYS A 165 -10.42 -8.61 -19.12
N ALA A 166 -10.28 -9.71 -18.38
CA ALA A 166 -9.23 -9.84 -17.38
C ALA A 166 -7.84 -9.69 -18.03
N SER A 167 -7.02 -8.82 -17.48
CA SER A 167 -5.62 -8.68 -17.88
C SER A 167 -4.83 -9.87 -17.34
N GLY A 168 -3.95 -10.45 -18.16
CA GLY A 168 -3.01 -11.46 -17.69
C GLY A 168 -1.79 -10.86 -16.95
N TYR A 169 -1.77 -9.55 -16.73
CA TYR A 169 -0.69 -8.82 -16.09
C TYR A 169 -1.25 -7.68 -15.20
N PRO A 170 -0.87 -7.64 -13.92
CA PRO A 170 -0.21 -8.72 -13.15
C PRO A 170 -1.08 -9.98 -13.07
N LYS A 171 -0.48 -11.16 -12.86
CA LYS A 171 -1.22 -12.43 -12.80
C LYS A 171 -2.14 -12.54 -11.57
N CYS A 172 -1.74 -11.93 -10.45
CA CYS A 172 -2.54 -11.87 -9.23
C CYS A 172 -2.12 -10.67 -8.36
N LEU A 173 -2.85 -10.44 -7.26
CA LEU A 173 -2.63 -9.32 -6.34
C LEU A 173 -1.28 -9.37 -5.58
N LEU A 174 -0.62 -10.53 -5.56
CA LEU A 174 0.64 -10.75 -4.83
C LEU A 174 1.86 -10.86 -5.75
N CYS A 175 1.73 -10.66 -7.06
CA CYS A 175 2.86 -10.69 -7.97
C CYS A 175 3.72 -9.42 -7.83
N LYS A 176 5.05 -9.56 -7.99
CA LYS A 176 5.98 -8.43 -7.95
C LYS A 176 5.69 -7.36 -9.02
N GLU A 177 5.05 -7.75 -10.10
CA GLU A 177 4.61 -6.90 -11.21
C GLU A 177 3.51 -5.90 -10.79
N ASN A 178 2.98 -6.02 -9.59
CA ASN A 178 2.04 -5.02 -9.04
C ASN A 178 2.72 -3.67 -8.73
N VAL A 179 4.01 -3.64 -8.44
CA VAL A 179 4.70 -2.39 -8.09
C VAL A 179 4.61 -1.38 -9.23
N GLY A 180 3.98 -0.24 -8.97
CA GLY A 180 3.76 0.81 -9.98
C GLY A 180 2.61 0.54 -10.94
N PHE A 181 1.83 -0.55 -10.76
CA PHE A 181 0.69 -0.84 -11.63
C PHE A 181 -0.45 0.15 -11.42
N ALA A 182 -0.92 0.77 -12.51
CA ALA A 182 -1.94 1.82 -12.45
C ALA A 182 -3.33 1.32 -12.03
N GLY A 183 -3.54 0.01 -12.08
CA GLY A 183 -4.85 -0.56 -11.75
C GLY A 183 -5.88 -0.45 -12.87
N ASN A 184 -7.04 -1.02 -12.61
CA ASN A 184 -8.25 -0.92 -13.42
C ASN A 184 -9.46 -1.40 -12.59
N PHE A 185 -10.65 -1.45 -13.17
CA PHE A 185 -11.86 -1.91 -12.47
C PHE A 185 -11.77 -3.31 -11.86
N ASN A 186 -10.91 -4.19 -12.42
CA ASN A 186 -10.76 -5.59 -11.98
C ASN A 186 -9.49 -5.81 -11.13
N HIS A 187 -8.59 -4.84 -11.09
CA HIS A 187 -7.32 -4.96 -10.38
C HIS A 187 -6.96 -3.62 -9.73
N PRO A 188 -6.74 -3.60 -8.41
CA PRO A 188 -6.46 -2.35 -7.70
C PRO A 188 -5.17 -1.71 -8.18
N ALA A 189 -5.13 -0.37 -8.14
CA ALA A 189 -3.90 0.37 -8.37
C ALA A 189 -2.85 0.07 -7.29
N ARG A 190 -1.59 0.11 -7.68
CA ARG A 190 -0.41 -0.18 -6.85
C ARG A 190 0.75 0.80 -7.12
N GLN A 191 0.46 1.99 -7.62
CA GLN A 191 1.49 2.99 -7.91
C GLN A 191 2.15 3.51 -6.63
N ASN A 192 1.39 3.60 -5.53
CA ASN A 192 1.89 3.94 -4.19
C ASN A 192 2.40 2.72 -3.39
N HIS A 193 2.52 1.56 -4.03
CA HIS A 193 2.99 0.32 -3.39
C HIS A 193 4.46 0.04 -3.67
N ARG A 194 5.17 -0.45 -2.65
CA ARG A 194 6.58 -0.89 -2.75
C ARG A 194 6.72 -2.27 -2.12
N ILE A 195 7.76 -2.99 -2.52
CA ILE A 195 8.10 -4.31 -1.99
C ILE A 195 9.59 -4.39 -1.68
N ILE A 196 9.93 -5.18 -0.68
CA ILE A 196 11.32 -5.40 -0.26
C ILE A 196 11.77 -6.79 -0.69
N PRO A 197 12.83 -6.93 -1.49
CA PRO A 197 13.38 -8.23 -1.85
C PRO A 197 14.11 -8.85 -0.66
N LEU A 198 13.83 -10.14 -0.40
CA LEU A 198 14.42 -10.94 0.65
C LEU A 198 15.05 -12.21 0.04
N THR A 199 16.06 -12.74 0.72
CA THR A 199 16.60 -14.07 0.41
C THR A 199 16.28 -14.99 1.59
N LEU A 200 15.42 -15.99 1.36
CA LEU A 200 15.01 -16.97 2.36
C LEU A 200 15.39 -18.35 1.90
N ASN A 201 16.18 -19.07 2.71
CA ASN A 201 16.66 -20.41 2.36
C ASN A 201 17.28 -20.51 0.94
N GLY A 202 18.04 -19.48 0.54
CA GLY A 202 18.67 -19.40 -0.78
C GLY A 202 17.77 -19.02 -1.95
N HIS A 203 16.48 -18.81 -1.72
CA HIS A 203 15.49 -18.43 -2.74
C HIS A 203 15.07 -16.97 -2.59
N ARG A 204 14.66 -16.37 -3.70
CA ARG A 204 14.19 -14.98 -3.73
C ARG A 204 12.71 -14.89 -3.36
N TYR A 205 12.43 -14.03 -2.40
CA TYR A 205 11.11 -13.67 -1.92
C TYR A 205 10.95 -12.15 -1.90
N TYR A 206 9.73 -11.69 -1.69
CA TYR A 206 9.43 -10.29 -1.47
C TYR A 206 8.55 -10.15 -0.24
N MET A 207 8.72 -9.02 0.47
CA MET A 207 7.89 -8.59 1.57
C MET A 207 7.08 -7.38 1.13
N GLN A 208 5.79 -7.38 1.44
CA GLN A 208 4.89 -6.24 1.33
C GLN A 208 4.02 -6.14 2.56
N TYR A 209 3.61 -4.95 2.93
CA TYR A 209 2.54 -4.82 3.91
C TYR A 209 1.18 -5.09 3.27
N SER A 210 0.22 -5.53 4.08
CA SER A 210 -1.15 -5.74 3.64
C SER A 210 -1.97 -4.47 3.84
N PRO A 211 -2.73 -4.01 2.85
CA PRO A 211 -3.69 -2.91 3.04
C PRO A 211 -4.89 -3.34 3.89
N TYR A 212 -5.05 -4.66 4.12
CA TYR A 212 -6.06 -5.25 5.00
C TYR A 212 -5.39 -5.75 6.27
N VAL A 213 -5.53 -5.00 7.35
CA VAL A 213 -4.79 -5.22 8.59
C VAL A 213 -5.55 -6.17 9.49
N TYR A 214 -5.15 -7.44 9.55
CA TYR A 214 -5.65 -8.42 10.52
C TYR A 214 -4.87 -8.37 11.83
N TYR A 215 -3.57 -8.15 11.76
CA TYR A 215 -2.65 -8.02 12.88
C TYR A 215 -1.93 -6.68 12.80
N ASN A 216 -1.28 -6.28 13.89
CA ASN A 216 -0.40 -5.12 13.85
C ASN A 216 0.75 -5.38 12.86
N GLU A 217 1.08 -4.40 12.04
CA GLU A 217 2.12 -4.51 11.01
C GLU A 217 1.98 -5.77 10.13
N HIS A 218 0.73 -6.12 9.75
CA HIS A 218 0.46 -7.29 8.92
C HIS A 218 1.18 -7.21 7.58
N CYS A 219 2.12 -8.10 7.33
CA CYS A 219 2.84 -8.22 6.07
C CYS A 219 2.63 -9.58 5.40
N ILE A 220 2.91 -9.63 4.12
CA ILE A 220 2.82 -10.83 3.28
C ILE A 220 4.20 -11.08 2.69
N ILE A 221 4.68 -12.32 2.84
CA ILE A 221 5.92 -12.80 2.23
C ILE A 221 5.55 -13.74 1.09
N PHE A 222 5.96 -13.39 -0.13
CA PHE A 222 5.61 -14.16 -1.32
C PHE A 222 6.84 -14.47 -2.18
N ASN A 223 6.76 -15.57 -2.91
CA ASN A 223 7.84 -16.04 -3.78
C ASN A 223 7.98 -15.14 -5.01
N GLU A 224 9.20 -15.05 -5.57
CA GLU A 224 9.45 -14.32 -6.82
C GLU A 224 8.62 -14.85 -7.99
N ASN A 225 8.42 -16.15 -8.03
CA ASN A 225 7.66 -16.81 -9.08
C ASN A 225 6.19 -16.94 -8.68
N HIS A 226 5.30 -16.72 -9.65
CA HIS A 226 3.87 -16.96 -9.46
C HIS A 226 3.60 -18.46 -9.40
N GLN A 227 3.58 -19.02 -8.20
CA GLN A 227 3.36 -20.43 -7.93
C GLN A 227 2.52 -20.61 -6.66
N PRO A 228 1.68 -21.65 -6.61
CA PRO A 228 0.91 -21.95 -5.40
C PRO A 228 1.86 -22.28 -4.24
N MET A 229 1.43 -21.93 -3.03
CA MET A 229 2.14 -22.35 -1.84
C MET A 229 1.85 -23.81 -1.55
N VAL A 230 2.91 -24.60 -1.35
CA VAL A 230 2.83 -26.01 -0.98
C VAL A 230 3.54 -26.22 0.34
N ILE A 231 2.93 -26.92 1.28
CA ILE A 231 3.58 -27.29 2.55
C ILE A 231 4.57 -28.42 2.28
N ASN A 232 5.85 -28.09 2.43
CA ASN A 232 6.96 -29.05 2.35
C ASN A 232 8.13 -28.56 3.21
N GLU A 233 9.20 -29.33 3.27
CA GLU A 233 10.38 -28.99 4.06
C GLU A 233 11.01 -27.64 3.65
N ASN A 234 11.08 -27.33 2.36
CA ASN A 234 11.64 -26.06 1.87
C ASN A 234 10.81 -24.87 2.33
N THR A 235 9.49 -25.00 2.37
CA THR A 235 8.59 -23.99 2.90
C THR A 235 8.91 -23.71 4.37
N PHE A 236 8.99 -24.73 5.22
CA PHE A 236 9.38 -24.56 6.63
C PHE A 236 10.76 -23.93 6.79
N ARG A 237 11.74 -24.35 6.00
CA ARG A 237 13.07 -23.74 6.02
C ARG A 237 13.03 -22.24 5.64
N SER A 238 12.21 -21.87 4.68
CA SER A 238 11.99 -20.46 4.31
C SER A 238 11.29 -19.68 5.41
N LEU A 239 10.27 -20.26 6.07
CA LEU A 239 9.59 -19.67 7.22
C LEU A 239 10.58 -19.40 8.38
N PHE A 240 11.37 -20.38 8.76
CA PHE A 240 12.41 -20.20 9.80
C PHE A 240 13.48 -19.20 9.40
N SER A 241 13.87 -19.16 8.12
CA SER A 241 14.81 -18.17 7.59
C SER A 241 14.26 -16.74 7.74
N PHE A 242 12.97 -16.53 7.53
CA PHE A 242 12.33 -15.23 7.75
C PHE A 242 12.35 -14.82 9.22
N VAL A 243 11.89 -15.69 10.13
CA VAL A 243 11.86 -15.37 11.57
C VAL A 243 13.28 -15.15 12.12
N LYS A 244 14.30 -15.84 11.57
CA LYS A 244 15.70 -15.58 11.92
C LYS A 244 16.15 -14.16 11.53
N GLN A 245 15.67 -13.64 10.38
CA GLN A 245 15.99 -12.28 9.92
C GLN A 245 15.15 -11.21 10.63
N PHE A 246 13.89 -11.54 10.98
CA PHE A 246 12.95 -10.64 11.62
C PHE A 246 12.36 -11.28 12.89
N PRO A 247 13.13 -11.40 13.98
CA PRO A 247 12.71 -12.15 15.18
C PRO A 247 11.57 -11.49 15.95
N HIS A 248 11.17 -10.29 15.62
CA HIS A 248 10.05 -9.58 16.20
C HIS A 248 8.71 -9.83 15.48
N TYR A 249 8.71 -10.62 14.39
CA TYR A 249 7.51 -11.07 13.69
C TYR A 249 7.14 -12.50 14.10
N MET A 250 5.84 -12.78 14.17
CA MET A 250 5.33 -14.13 14.09
C MET A 250 5.01 -14.45 12.62
N LEU A 251 5.04 -15.72 12.27
CA LEU A 251 4.78 -16.17 10.92
C LEU A 251 3.72 -17.27 10.90
N GLY A 252 2.77 -17.14 9.98
CA GLY A 252 1.74 -18.11 9.72
C GLY A 252 1.58 -18.38 8.22
N SER A 253 0.88 -19.43 7.87
CA SER A 253 0.54 -19.75 6.49
C SER A 253 -0.88 -20.25 6.38
N ASN A 254 -1.57 -19.82 5.31
CA ASN A 254 -2.86 -20.36 4.87
C ASN A 254 -2.67 -21.46 3.82
N ALA A 255 -1.61 -22.27 3.97
CA ALA A 255 -1.33 -23.33 3.00
C ALA A 255 -2.54 -24.24 2.79
N ASP A 256 -2.69 -24.71 1.55
CA ASP A 256 -3.80 -25.54 1.07
C ASP A 256 -5.18 -24.87 1.03
N LEU A 257 -5.30 -23.62 1.43
CA LEU A 257 -6.48 -22.83 1.12
C LEU A 257 -6.17 -21.97 -0.12
N PRO A 258 -7.03 -22.01 -1.16
CA PRO A 258 -6.87 -21.08 -2.25
C PRO A 258 -6.99 -19.66 -1.69
N ILE A 259 -5.90 -18.89 -1.76
CA ILE A 259 -6.01 -17.46 -1.53
C ILE A 259 -6.75 -16.90 -2.73
N VAL A 260 -8.04 -16.79 -2.57
CA VAL A 260 -8.86 -16.01 -3.48
C VAL A 260 -8.60 -14.56 -3.11
N GLY A 261 -7.61 -13.98 -3.77
CA GLY A 261 -7.30 -12.56 -3.67
C GLY A 261 -8.32 -11.73 -4.40
#